data_391d1b6f75c7dc26118825e5af6f33a1
#
_entry.id   391d1b6f75c7dc26118825e5af6f33a1
#
_cell.length_a   1.000
_cell.length_b   1.000
_cell.length_c   1.000
_cell.angle_alpha   90.00
_cell.angle_beta   90.00
_cell.angle_gamma   90.00
#
_symmetry.space_group_name_H-M   'P 1'
#
loop_
_entity.id
_entity.type
_entity.pdbx_description
1 polymer ?
#
loop_
_entity_poly.entity_id
_entity_poly.type
_entity_poly.pdbx_seq_one_letter_code
_entity_poly.pdbx_strand_id
1 'polypeptide(L)'
;GVKAEGIKILVEKIKQYEKDVFVVAPMYEQSASSHRLTLRRGMNCERIDDIIDGVPTYALDGTPADCVLFALRELDINFDIVFSGINKGYNLGDDIIYSGTFAAAQEALMRDKKAIAMSCKYNSFEGTKYFDEVYKYIKENDLLNERVVLNVNFPANAKGIKITHQAKSTYKTYYIKKEDNLYYTMCDTTTPLNDEPNGDIQAIKNGYISISPLGIN
;
A
#
# COMPACT_ATOMS: atom_id res chain seq x y z
N GLY A 1 3.35 -8.19 7.46
CA GLY A 1 2.43 -8.63 8.50
C GLY A 1 2.27 -7.57 9.58
N VAL A 2 1.39 -7.80 10.55
CA VAL A 2 0.98 -6.83 11.58
C VAL A 2 2.15 -6.22 12.39
N LYS A 3 3.23 -6.95 12.58
CA LYS A 3 4.44 -6.49 13.29
C LYS A 3 5.46 -5.78 12.38
N ALA A 4 5.09 -5.46 11.13
CA ALA A 4 5.99 -4.81 10.20
C ALA A 4 6.28 -3.36 10.63
N GLU A 5 7.53 -2.94 10.50
CA GLU A 5 8.00 -1.58 10.82
C GLU A 5 7.18 -0.50 10.11
N GLY A 6 6.79 -0.74 8.85
CA GLY A 6 5.98 0.21 8.06
C GLY A 6 4.62 0.49 8.67
N ILE A 7 3.98 -0.49 9.32
CA ILE A 7 2.69 -0.27 10.03
C ILE A 7 2.93 0.63 11.25
N LYS A 8 3.97 0.34 12.03
CA LYS A 8 4.29 1.16 13.20
C LYS A 8 4.52 2.63 12.83
N ILE A 9 5.36 2.87 11.83
CA ILE A 9 5.63 4.22 11.31
C ILE A 9 4.32 4.89 10.86
N LEU A 10 3.49 4.17 10.10
CA LEU A 10 2.23 4.71 9.58
C LEU A 10 1.29 5.12 10.73
N VAL A 11 1.12 4.27 11.73
CA VAL A 11 0.27 4.56 12.90
C VAL A 11 0.80 5.76 13.68
N GLU A 12 2.11 5.85 13.94
CA GLU A 12 2.73 6.99 14.60
C GLU A 12 2.44 8.32 13.88
N LYS A 13 2.45 8.29 12.54
CA LYS A 13 2.14 9.45 11.72
C LYS A 13 0.64 9.80 11.76
N ILE A 14 -0.23 8.82 11.57
CA ILE A 14 -1.69 9.05 11.51
C ILE A 14 -2.23 9.55 12.85
N LYS A 15 -1.75 9.04 13.98
CA LYS A 15 -2.18 9.49 15.33
C LYS A 15 -2.00 11.01 15.57
N GLN A 16 -1.17 11.67 14.79
CA GLN A 16 -1.01 13.13 14.90
C GLN A 16 -2.19 13.89 14.28
N TYR A 17 -2.97 13.25 13.43
CA TYR A 17 -4.06 13.84 12.67
C TYR A 17 -5.43 13.27 13.00
N GLU A 18 -5.48 11.96 13.33
CA GLU A 18 -6.71 11.23 13.57
C GLU A 18 -6.74 10.69 15.01
N LYS A 19 -7.90 10.82 15.66
CA LYS A 19 -8.07 10.44 17.09
C LYS A 19 -8.39 8.96 17.23
N ASP A 20 -9.27 8.46 16.37
CA ASP A 20 -9.78 7.09 16.44
C ASP A 20 -9.03 6.24 15.40
N VAL A 21 -7.97 5.57 15.83
CA VAL A 21 -7.11 4.75 14.99
C VAL A 21 -7.17 3.30 15.44
N PHE A 22 -7.35 2.39 14.48
CA PHE A 22 -7.33 0.95 14.68
C PHE A 22 -6.34 0.31 13.70
N VAL A 23 -5.75 -0.81 14.09
CA VAL A 23 -4.94 -1.63 13.20
C VAL A 23 -5.59 -2.98 13.01
N VAL A 24 -5.89 -3.34 11.76
CA VAL A 24 -6.26 -4.69 11.37
C VAL A 24 -5.34 -5.07 10.21
N ALA A 25 -4.46 -6.04 10.44
CA ALA A 25 -3.43 -6.37 9.46
C ALA A 25 -3.19 -7.88 9.40
N PRO A 26 -2.65 -8.40 8.28
CA PRO A 26 -2.32 -9.80 8.15
C PRO A 26 -1.35 -10.27 9.25
N MET A 27 -1.60 -11.43 9.82
CA MET A 27 -0.73 -12.05 10.81
C MET A 27 0.69 -12.27 10.25
N TYR A 28 0.77 -12.65 8.98
CA TYR A 28 2.01 -12.92 8.26
C TYR A 28 2.18 -11.97 7.05
N GLU A 29 3.39 -11.89 6.53
CA GLU A 29 3.67 -11.14 5.31
C GLU A 29 2.91 -11.71 4.11
N GLN A 30 2.34 -10.83 3.28
CA GLN A 30 1.47 -11.16 2.14
C GLN A 30 2.01 -10.52 0.84
N SER A 31 3.30 -10.72 0.55
CA SER A 31 3.90 -10.20 -0.68
C SER A 31 3.26 -10.79 -1.93
N ALA A 32 3.04 -9.97 -2.95
CA ALA A 32 2.44 -10.35 -4.23
C ALA A 32 1.10 -11.10 -4.11
N SER A 33 0.28 -10.76 -3.11
CA SER A 33 -1.02 -11.42 -2.88
C SER A 33 -2.13 -10.90 -3.79
N SER A 34 -1.91 -9.82 -4.54
CA SER A 34 -2.97 -9.18 -5.35
C SER A 34 -4.23 -8.89 -4.50
N HIS A 35 -5.38 -8.76 -5.12
CA HIS A 35 -6.67 -8.58 -4.44
C HIS A 35 -7.34 -9.94 -4.13
N ARG A 36 -6.57 -10.88 -3.55
CA ARG A 36 -7.08 -12.20 -3.18
C ARG A 36 -7.87 -12.15 -1.89
N LEU A 37 -8.97 -12.91 -1.82
CA LEU A 37 -9.75 -13.18 -0.62
C LEU A 37 -9.59 -14.63 -0.17
N THR A 38 -9.70 -14.87 1.12
CA THR A 38 -9.66 -16.20 1.73
C THR A 38 -11.09 -16.76 1.82
N LEU A 39 -11.47 -17.65 0.87
CA LEU A 39 -12.86 -18.12 0.73
C LEU A 39 -13.11 -19.56 1.19
N ARG A 40 -12.08 -20.41 1.27
CA ARG A 40 -12.26 -21.87 1.43
C ARG A 40 -11.65 -22.43 2.71
N ARG A 41 -11.18 -21.58 3.60
CA ARG A 41 -10.69 -21.96 4.93
C ARG A 41 -11.13 -20.94 5.96
N GLY A 42 -11.13 -21.34 7.23
CA GLY A 42 -11.26 -20.39 8.33
C GLY A 42 -10.06 -19.44 8.42
N MET A 43 -10.26 -18.32 9.06
CA MET A 43 -9.23 -17.36 9.43
C MET A 43 -9.24 -17.14 10.93
N ASN A 44 -8.08 -17.19 11.57
CA ASN A 44 -7.93 -16.81 12.96
C ASN A 44 -7.76 -15.29 13.05
N CYS A 45 -8.45 -14.67 14.00
CA CYS A 45 -8.24 -13.27 14.36
C CYS A 45 -7.83 -13.21 15.83
N GLU A 46 -6.74 -12.53 16.10
CA GLU A 46 -6.24 -12.33 17.45
C GLU A 46 -6.15 -10.83 17.73
N ARG A 47 -6.70 -10.38 18.85
CA ARG A 47 -6.30 -9.10 19.40
C ARG A 47 -4.94 -9.27 20.05
N ILE A 48 -3.97 -8.53 19.57
CA ILE A 48 -2.60 -8.54 20.09
C ILE A 48 -2.33 -7.28 20.90
N ASP A 49 -1.20 -7.26 21.63
CA ASP A 49 -0.73 -6.05 22.30
C ASP A 49 -0.60 -4.93 21.29
N ASP A 50 -0.97 -3.73 21.71
CA ASP A 50 -0.97 -2.57 20.86
C ASP A 50 0.43 -2.30 20.30
N ILE A 51 0.54 -2.17 18.98
CA ILE A 51 1.80 -1.80 18.31
C ILE A 51 2.24 -0.42 18.77
N ILE A 52 1.27 0.46 18.96
CA ILE A 52 1.41 1.78 19.55
C ILE A 52 0.40 1.86 20.69
N ASP A 53 0.83 2.32 21.86
CA ASP A 53 -0.01 2.44 23.03
C ASP A 53 -1.32 3.17 22.75
N GLY A 54 -2.42 2.55 23.17
CA GLY A 54 -3.78 3.04 22.98
C GLY A 54 -4.33 2.89 21.55
N VAL A 55 -3.69 2.10 20.66
CA VAL A 55 -4.21 1.77 19.33
C VAL A 55 -4.60 0.30 19.26
N PRO A 56 -5.91 -0.03 19.33
CA PRO A 56 -6.36 -1.41 19.25
C PRO A 56 -5.83 -2.10 18.00
N THR A 57 -5.17 -3.24 18.19
CA THR A 57 -4.47 -3.96 17.12
C THR A 57 -4.97 -5.39 16.99
N TYR A 58 -5.32 -5.78 15.77
CA TYR A 58 -5.82 -7.12 15.43
C TYR A 58 -4.94 -7.75 14.34
N ALA A 59 -4.54 -8.99 14.56
CA ALA A 59 -3.81 -9.81 13.60
C ALA A 59 -4.78 -10.84 12.99
N LEU A 60 -4.96 -10.82 11.67
CA LEU A 60 -5.83 -11.73 10.93
C LEU A 60 -5.00 -12.71 10.11
N ASP A 61 -5.29 -14.01 10.21
CA ASP A 61 -4.71 -15.02 9.31
C ASP A 61 -5.41 -14.97 7.94
N GLY A 62 -5.30 -13.85 7.27
CA GLY A 62 -5.92 -13.55 5.97
C GLY A 62 -5.03 -12.65 5.12
N THR A 63 -5.58 -12.21 4.00
CA THR A 63 -4.94 -11.25 3.08
C THR A 63 -5.17 -9.81 3.55
N PRO A 64 -4.47 -8.81 2.97
CA PRO A 64 -4.75 -7.41 3.26
C PRO A 64 -6.19 -6.98 2.94
N ALA A 65 -6.80 -7.49 1.88
CA ALA A 65 -8.21 -7.25 1.55
C ALA A 65 -9.16 -7.89 2.57
N ASP A 66 -8.87 -9.11 3.05
CA ASP A 66 -9.63 -9.76 4.13
C ASP A 66 -9.64 -8.90 5.39
N CYS A 67 -8.52 -8.24 5.73
CA CYS A 67 -8.43 -7.40 6.92
C CYS A 67 -9.43 -6.23 6.88
N VAL A 68 -9.61 -5.61 5.73
CA VAL A 68 -10.58 -4.51 5.55
C VAL A 68 -12.01 -5.01 5.68
N LEU A 69 -12.33 -6.13 5.03
CA LEU A 69 -13.66 -6.75 5.14
C LEU A 69 -13.95 -7.19 6.57
N PHE A 70 -12.98 -7.81 7.24
CA PHE A 70 -13.12 -8.28 8.61
C PHE A 70 -13.34 -7.12 9.59
N ALA A 71 -12.61 -6.03 9.43
CA ALA A 71 -12.80 -4.82 10.23
C ALA A 71 -14.24 -4.28 10.14
N LEU A 72 -14.79 -4.22 8.92
CA LEU A 72 -16.14 -3.70 8.67
C LEU A 72 -17.26 -4.65 9.10
N ARG A 73 -17.06 -5.97 8.98
CA ARG A 73 -18.15 -6.94 9.09
C ARG A 73 -18.19 -7.68 10.41
N GLU A 74 -17.03 -7.99 10.97
CA GLU A 74 -16.91 -8.80 12.20
C GLU A 74 -16.52 -7.96 13.42
N LEU A 75 -15.61 -7.00 13.26
CA LEU A 75 -15.24 -6.10 14.35
C LEU A 75 -16.18 -4.89 14.46
N ASP A 76 -17.08 -4.72 13.52
CA ASP A 76 -18.06 -3.60 13.44
C ASP A 76 -17.39 -2.23 13.60
N ILE A 77 -16.16 -2.10 13.08
CA ILE A 77 -15.41 -0.84 13.11
C ILE A 77 -15.92 0.05 11.99
N ASN A 78 -16.66 1.10 12.33
CA ASN A 78 -17.08 2.10 11.38
C ASN A 78 -15.97 3.14 11.21
N PHE A 79 -15.20 3.04 10.12
CA PHE A 79 -14.13 3.96 9.76
C PHE A 79 -14.46 4.78 8.50
N ASP A 80 -13.84 5.93 8.36
CA ASP A 80 -14.03 6.83 7.20
C ASP A 80 -12.97 6.63 6.14
N ILE A 81 -11.76 6.23 6.55
CA ILE A 81 -10.60 6.12 5.68
C ILE A 81 -9.72 4.93 6.05
N VAL A 82 -9.16 4.28 5.05
CA VAL A 82 -8.11 3.26 5.20
C VAL A 82 -6.78 3.82 4.72
N PHE A 83 -5.79 3.72 5.58
CA PHE A 83 -4.38 3.87 5.23
C PHE A 83 -3.75 2.49 5.16
N SER A 84 -3.27 2.10 4.00
CA SER A 84 -2.61 0.81 3.79
C SER A 84 -1.11 1.00 3.54
N GLY A 85 -0.29 0.33 4.31
CA GLY A 85 1.18 0.43 4.21
C GLY A 85 1.85 0.59 5.58
N ILE A 86 3.06 1.14 5.64
CA ILE A 86 3.87 1.59 4.50
C ILE A 86 4.60 0.38 3.94
N ASN A 87 4.43 0.12 2.66
CA ASN A 87 5.10 -0.99 1.99
C ASN A 87 6.59 -0.71 1.79
N LYS A 88 7.42 -1.74 2.01
CA LYS A 88 8.87 -1.70 1.83
C LYS A 88 9.25 -2.11 0.40
N GLY A 89 8.93 -1.28 -0.54
CA GLY A 89 9.09 -1.44 -1.98
C GLY A 89 8.04 -0.58 -2.68
N TYR A 90 8.41 0.09 -3.77
CA TYR A 90 7.46 0.87 -4.55
C TYR A 90 6.36 -0.01 -5.15
N ASN A 91 5.17 0.54 -5.27
CA ASN A 91 4.07 -0.01 -6.04
C ASN A 91 3.79 0.95 -7.20
N LEU A 92 4.41 0.71 -8.35
CA LEU A 92 4.41 1.57 -9.53
C LEU A 92 4.02 0.78 -10.77
N GLY A 93 3.44 1.46 -11.75
CA GLY A 93 3.09 0.84 -13.02
C GLY A 93 2.25 -0.43 -12.83
N ASP A 94 2.57 -1.48 -13.60
CA ASP A 94 1.83 -2.75 -13.57
C ASP A 94 1.99 -3.53 -12.24
N ASP A 95 3.01 -3.22 -11.42
CA ASP A 95 3.23 -3.87 -10.11
C ASP A 95 2.11 -3.58 -9.11
N ILE A 96 1.38 -2.49 -9.31
CA ILE A 96 0.22 -2.12 -8.51
C ILE A 96 -0.79 -3.27 -8.44
N ILE A 97 -0.99 -4.00 -9.53
CA ILE A 97 -1.96 -5.12 -9.64
C ILE A 97 -1.62 -6.27 -8.70
N TYR A 98 -0.32 -6.49 -8.44
CA TYR A 98 0.14 -7.56 -7.55
C TYR A 98 0.21 -7.14 -6.08
N SER A 99 0.06 -5.85 -5.79
CA SER A 99 0.23 -5.30 -4.46
C SER A 99 -0.92 -5.61 -3.51
N GLY A 100 -0.65 -6.32 -2.42
CA GLY A 100 -1.60 -6.47 -1.32
C GLY A 100 -1.86 -5.14 -0.58
N THR A 101 -0.87 -4.23 -0.55
CA THR A 101 -1.03 -2.89 0.03
C THR A 101 -2.04 -2.07 -0.76
N PHE A 102 -1.96 -2.08 -2.09
CA PHE A 102 -2.94 -1.43 -2.94
C PHE A 102 -4.31 -2.12 -2.84
N ALA A 103 -4.34 -3.44 -2.78
CA ALA A 103 -5.57 -4.22 -2.70
C ALA A 103 -6.39 -3.92 -1.44
N ALA A 104 -5.77 -3.73 -0.28
CA ALA A 104 -6.49 -3.31 0.93
C ALA A 104 -7.15 -1.93 0.76
N ALA A 105 -6.43 -0.97 0.18
CA ALA A 105 -6.99 0.34 -0.12
C ALA A 105 -8.13 0.25 -1.16
N GLN A 106 -7.97 -0.59 -2.17
CA GLN A 106 -8.98 -0.85 -3.19
C GLN A 106 -10.24 -1.49 -2.58
N GLU A 107 -10.09 -2.46 -1.65
CA GLU A 107 -11.21 -3.07 -0.95
C GLU A 107 -12.00 -2.03 -0.14
N ALA A 108 -11.32 -1.09 0.52
CA ALA A 108 -11.97 0.00 1.23
C ALA A 108 -12.77 0.90 0.27
N LEU A 109 -12.19 1.26 -0.88
CA LEU A 109 -12.87 2.05 -1.90
C LEU A 109 -14.13 1.35 -2.44
N MET A 110 -14.09 0.02 -2.62
CA MET A 110 -15.26 -0.79 -3.01
C MET A 110 -16.38 -0.79 -1.95
N ARG A 111 -16.07 -0.38 -0.72
CA ARG A 111 -17.01 -0.22 0.41
C ARG A 111 -17.32 1.26 0.68
N ASP A 112 -17.13 2.11 -0.32
CA ASP A 112 -17.40 3.55 -0.25
C ASP A 112 -16.62 4.28 0.87
N LYS A 113 -15.43 3.77 1.20
CA LYS A 113 -14.50 4.38 2.14
C LYS A 113 -13.36 5.07 1.40
N LYS A 114 -12.84 6.17 1.95
CA LYS A 114 -11.64 6.82 1.45
C LYS A 114 -10.44 5.89 1.62
N ALA A 115 -9.47 5.96 0.72
CA ALA A 115 -8.36 5.01 0.76
C ALA A 115 -7.05 5.59 0.23
N ILE A 116 -5.97 5.35 0.99
CA ILE A 116 -4.61 5.72 0.62
C ILE A 116 -3.71 4.50 0.77
N ALA A 117 -3.04 4.11 -0.31
CA ALA A 117 -1.97 3.11 -0.31
C ALA A 117 -0.62 3.82 -0.30
N MET A 118 0.28 3.41 0.59
CA MET A 118 1.57 4.08 0.80
C MET A 118 2.73 3.12 0.69
N SER A 119 3.77 3.52 -0.05
CA SER A 119 4.96 2.73 -0.31
C SER A 119 6.23 3.58 -0.29
N CYS A 120 7.33 2.99 0.15
CA CYS A 120 8.65 3.60 0.16
C CYS A 120 9.62 2.82 -0.71
N LYS A 121 10.81 3.36 -0.91
CA LYS A 121 11.92 2.67 -1.57
C LYS A 121 12.19 1.32 -0.88
N TYR A 122 12.56 0.31 -1.66
CA TYR A 122 12.96 -0.99 -1.13
C TYR A 122 14.06 -0.86 -0.06
N ASN A 123 13.86 -1.56 1.06
CA ASN A 123 14.74 -1.55 2.23
C ASN A 123 14.99 -0.18 2.90
N SER A 124 14.11 0.82 2.66
CA SER A 124 14.25 2.13 3.30
C SER A 124 12.89 2.75 3.60
N PHE A 125 12.77 3.33 4.80
CA PHE A 125 11.62 4.16 5.19
C PHE A 125 11.98 5.65 5.25
N GLU A 126 13.14 6.07 4.76
CA GLU A 126 13.57 7.47 4.80
C GLU A 126 12.56 8.44 4.15
N GLY A 127 11.84 7.99 3.14
CA GLY A 127 10.81 8.79 2.47
C GLY A 127 9.63 9.14 3.36
N THR A 128 9.40 8.43 4.48
CA THR A 128 8.29 8.73 5.41
C THR A 128 8.41 10.07 6.11
N LYS A 129 9.59 10.69 6.11
CA LYS A 129 9.78 12.06 6.59
C LYS A 129 8.91 13.09 5.87
N TYR A 130 8.47 12.77 4.65
CA TYR A 130 7.58 13.62 3.85
C TYR A 130 6.08 13.33 4.06
N PHE A 131 5.73 12.44 4.99
CA PHE A 131 4.33 12.07 5.24
C PHE A 131 3.45 13.30 5.53
N ASP A 132 3.92 14.17 6.42
CA ASP A 132 3.16 15.34 6.87
C ASP A 132 2.90 16.32 5.70
N GLU A 133 3.90 16.54 4.84
CA GLU A 133 3.78 17.36 3.64
C GLU A 133 2.77 16.76 2.66
N VAL A 134 2.84 15.44 2.42
CA VAL A 134 1.93 14.72 1.52
C VAL A 134 0.50 14.73 2.06
N TYR A 135 0.31 14.45 3.36
CA TYR A 135 -1.02 14.42 3.94
C TYR A 135 -1.69 15.80 3.90
N LYS A 136 -0.94 16.85 4.20
CA LYS A 136 -1.39 18.23 4.06
C LYS A 136 -1.76 18.54 2.59
N TYR A 137 -0.91 18.19 1.64
CA TYR A 137 -1.19 18.38 0.22
C TYR A 137 -2.47 17.68 -0.24
N ILE A 138 -2.69 16.42 0.21
CA ILE A 138 -3.92 15.66 -0.08
C ILE A 138 -5.16 16.39 0.46
N LYS A 139 -5.11 16.92 1.68
CA LYS A 139 -6.23 17.63 2.30
C LYS A 139 -6.49 19.00 1.64
N GLU A 140 -5.46 19.79 1.36
CA GLU A 140 -5.58 21.13 0.77
C GLU A 140 -6.09 21.10 -0.68
N ASN A 141 -5.80 20.01 -1.41
CA ASN A 141 -6.25 19.83 -2.80
C ASN A 141 -7.48 18.91 -2.91
N ASP A 142 -8.07 18.52 -1.78
CA ASP A 142 -9.31 17.75 -1.72
C ASP A 142 -9.29 16.43 -2.52
N LEU A 143 -8.11 15.78 -2.59
CA LEU A 143 -7.89 14.61 -3.44
C LEU A 143 -8.67 13.35 -3.00
N LEU A 144 -9.24 13.34 -1.79
CA LEU A 144 -10.04 12.23 -1.26
C LEU A 144 -11.54 12.34 -1.53
N ASN A 145 -11.98 13.37 -2.23
CA ASN A 145 -13.39 13.52 -2.57
C ASN A 145 -13.80 12.76 -3.84
N GLU A 146 -12.85 12.36 -4.64
CA GLU A 146 -13.10 11.49 -5.78
C GLU A 146 -13.11 10.01 -5.36
N ARG A 147 -13.85 9.18 -6.10
CA ARG A 147 -13.89 7.73 -5.88
C ARG A 147 -12.63 7.05 -6.42
N VAL A 148 -11.51 7.30 -5.76
CA VAL A 148 -10.18 6.80 -6.12
C VAL A 148 -9.41 6.29 -4.92
N VAL A 149 -8.49 5.36 -5.16
CA VAL A 149 -7.38 5.07 -4.23
C VAL A 149 -6.26 6.03 -4.56
N LEU A 150 -5.75 6.75 -3.57
CA LEU A 150 -4.51 7.50 -3.73
C LEU A 150 -3.32 6.56 -3.52
N ASN A 151 -2.64 6.20 -4.59
CA ASN A 151 -1.42 5.40 -4.52
C ASN A 151 -0.21 6.31 -4.38
N VAL A 152 0.39 6.33 -3.19
CA VAL A 152 1.49 7.25 -2.83
C VAL A 152 2.80 6.50 -2.73
N ASN A 153 3.82 6.96 -3.46
CA ASN A 153 5.16 6.40 -3.41
C ASN A 153 6.18 7.47 -2.99
N PHE A 154 6.96 7.17 -1.94
CA PHE A 154 7.92 8.09 -1.32
C PHE A 154 9.36 7.74 -1.70
N PRO A 155 10.09 8.54 -2.50
CA PRO A 155 11.53 8.39 -2.64
C PRO A 155 12.25 8.82 -1.35
N ALA A 156 13.46 8.31 -1.12
CA ALA A 156 14.23 8.65 0.08
C ALA A 156 14.52 10.17 0.18
N ASN A 157 14.79 10.80 -0.95
CA ASN A 157 15.01 12.24 -1.05
C ASN A 157 14.11 12.84 -2.12
N ALA A 158 13.04 13.51 -1.69
CA ALA A 158 12.06 14.11 -2.58
C ALA A 158 12.42 15.54 -2.94
N LYS A 159 12.15 15.91 -4.20
CA LYS A 159 12.22 17.27 -4.73
C LYS A 159 10.88 18.01 -4.70
N GLY A 160 9.80 17.30 -4.31
CA GLY A 160 8.44 17.78 -4.27
C GLY A 160 7.44 16.70 -4.64
N ILE A 161 6.17 17.06 -4.77
CA ILE A 161 5.04 16.16 -5.05
C ILE A 161 4.63 16.32 -6.51
N LYS A 162 4.23 15.19 -7.15
CA LYS A 162 3.56 15.17 -8.46
C LYS A 162 2.30 14.32 -8.42
N ILE A 163 1.23 14.83 -8.98
CA ILE A 163 0.07 14.02 -9.36
C ILE A 163 0.44 13.27 -10.63
N THR A 164 0.26 11.97 -10.61
CA THR A 164 0.72 11.06 -11.66
C THR A 164 -0.39 10.11 -12.08
N HIS A 165 -0.20 9.42 -13.18
CA HIS A 165 -1.01 8.27 -13.57
C HIS A 165 -0.17 6.99 -13.47
N GLN A 166 -0.83 5.85 -13.44
CA GLN A 166 -0.17 4.54 -13.51
C GLN A 166 0.50 4.38 -14.87
N ALA A 167 1.82 4.33 -14.88
CA ALA A 167 2.59 4.10 -16.10
C ALA A 167 2.58 2.61 -16.49
N LYS A 168 2.91 2.32 -17.74
CA LYS A 168 3.12 0.94 -18.17
C LYS A 168 4.53 0.48 -17.78
N SER A 169 4.62 -0.65 -17.09
CA SER A 169 5.91 -1.28 -16.79
C SER A 169 6.57 -1.85 -18.05
N THR A 170 7.89 -1.72 -18.13
CA THR A 170 8.66 -2.16 -19.30
C THR A 170 9.58 -3.34 -19.00
N TYR A 171 9.70 -3.77 -17.75
CA TYR A 171 10.50 -4.93 -17.41
C TYR A 171 9.87 -6.23 -17.93
N LYS A 172 10.72 -7.21 -18.23
CA LYS A 172 10.28 -8.53 -18.67
C LYS A 172 10.51 -9.54 -17.57
N THR A 173 9.48 -10.31 -17.29
CA THR A 173 9.57 -11.46 -16.38
C THR A 173 9.99 -12.70 -17.18
N TYR A 174 10.94 -13.48 -16.65
CA TYR A 174 11.36 -14.74 -17.19
C TYR A 174 11.63 -15.76 -16.09
N TYR A 175 11.81 -17.03 -16.46
CA TYR A 175 12.06 -18.10 -15.51
C TYR A 175 13.43 -18.71 -15.73
N ILE A 176 14.15 -18.96 -14.64
CA ILE A 176 15.40 -19.73 -14.65
C ILE A 176 15.11 -21.10 -14.02
N LYS A 177 15.38 -22.17 -14.76
CA LYS A 177 15.36 -23.52 -14.23
C LYS A 177 16.64 -23.74 -13.40
N LYS A 178 16.51 -24.12 -12.13
CA LYS A 178 17.62 -24.43 -11.22
C LYS A 178 17.88 -25.93 -11.13
N GLU A 179 16.80 -26.71 -11.04
CA GLU A 179 16.80 -28.16 -10.90
C GLU A 179 15.62 -28.74 -11.68
N ASP A 180 15.52 -30.05 -11.75
CA ASP A 180 14.37 -30.67 -12.42
C ASP A 180 13.06 -30.24 -11.75
N ASN A 181 12.18 -29.62 -12.56
CA ASN A 181 10.90 -29.08 -12.14
C ASN A 181 10.94 -27.90 -11.15
N LEU A 182 12.11 -27.30 -10.88
CA LEU A 182 12.24 -26.13 -10.02
C LEU A 182 12.62 -24.89 -10.83
N TYR A 183 11.72 -23.89 -10.88
CA TYR A 183 11.88 -22.66 -11.63
C TYR A 183 11.81 -21.46 -10.70
N TYR A 184 12.68 -20.49 -10.92
CA TYR A 184 12.67 -19.21 -10.23
C TYR A 184 12.22 -18.10 -11.18
N THR A 185 11.30 -17.28 -10.71
CA THR A 185 10.89 -16.07 -11.42
C THR A 185 11.97 -15.01 -11.29
N MET A 186 12.37 -14.44 -12.42
CA MET A 186 13.34 -13.35 -12.50
C MET A 186 12.73 -12.19 -13.27
N CYS A 187 13.16 -10.97 -12.93
CA CYS A 187 12.79 -9.75 -13.65
C CYS A 187 14.02 -9.17 -14.34
N ASP A 188 13.90 -8.85 -15.62
CA ASP A 188 14.91 -8.07 -16.32
C ASP A 188 14.73 -6.58 -15.99
N THR A 189 15.59 -6.08 -15.14
CA THR A 189 15.61 -4.67 -14.74
C THR A 189 16.49 -3.81 -15.64
N THR A 190 17.12 -4.40 -16.66
CA THR A 190 18.00 -3.67 -17.60
C THR A 190 17.22 -2.97 -18.71
N THR A 191 15.96 -3.38 -18.92
CA THR A 191 15.08 -2.71 -19.90
C THR A 191 14.87 -1.26 -19.48
N PRO A 192 15.11 -0.27 -20.37
CA PRO A 192 14.87 1.13 -20.04
C PRO A 192 13.43 1.34 -19.60
N LEU A 193 13.25 2.04 -18.47
CA LEU A 193 11.92 2.45 -18.02
C LEU A 193 11.30 3.37 -19.08
N ASN A 194 10.02 3.20 -19.36
CA ASN A 194 9.27 4.09 -20.23
C ASN A 194 9.37 5.53 -19.71
N ASP A 195 9.75 6.46 -20.58
CA ASP A 195 9.72 7.89 -20.30
C ASP A 195 8.30 8.42 -20.55
N GLU A 196 7.32 7.83 -19.87
CA GLU A 196 5.93 8.25 -19.98
C GLU A 196 5.72 9.54 -19.20
N PRO A 197 5.41 10.66 -19.88
CA PRO A 197 5.25 11.95 -19.22
C PRO A 197 4.17 11.87 -18.13
N ASN A 198 4.47 12.37 -16.93
CA ASN A 198 3.59 12.31 -15.75
C ASN A 198 3.26 10.90 -15.25
N GLY A 199 3.95 9.86 -15.69
CA GLY A 199 3.85 8.53 -15.14
C GLY A 199 4.49 8.43 -13.75
N ASP A 200 3.94 7.54 -12.90
CA ASP A 200 4.42 7.28 -11.54
C ASP A 200 5.88 6.80 -11.51
N ILE A 201 6.27 5.92 -12.44
CA ILE A 201 7.64 5.43 -12.61
C ILE A 201 8.60 6.58 -12.89
N GLN A 202 8.24 7.46 -13.82
CA GLN A 202 9.07 8.60 -14.21
C GLN A 202 9.19 9.63 -13.09
N ALA A 203 8.12 9.87 -12.33
CA ALA A 203 8.14 10.76 -11.18
C ALA A 203 9.14 10.30 -10.12
N ILE A 204 9.08 9.02 -9.75
CA ILE A 204 10.02 8.42 -8.78
C ILE A 204 11.46 8.45 -9.28
N LYS A 205 11.71 8.11 -10.55
CA LYS A 205 13.04 8.17 -11.17
C LYS A 205 13.64 9.59 -11.10
N ASN A 206 12.80 10.60 -11.25
CA ASN A 206 13.21 12.00 -11.16
C ASN A 206 13.28 12.57 -9.74
N GLY A 207 13.00 11.73 -8.72
CA GLY A 207 13.07 12.12 -7.31
C GLY A 207 11.86 12.89 -6.81
N TYR A 208 10.68 12.69 -7.39
CA TYR A 208 9.43 13.26 -6.91
C TYR A 208 8.61 12.21 -6.15
N ILE A 209 7.87 12.64 -5.14
CA ILE A 209 6.80 11.85 -4.56
C ILE A 209 5.71 11.72 -5.62
N SER A 210 5.29 10.49 -5.89
CA SER A 210 4.21 10.19 -6.81
C SER A 210 2.91 10.00 -6.05
N ILE A 211 1.86 10.71 -6.43
CA ILE A 211 0.48 10.48 -5.99
C ILE A 211 -0.34 10.15 -7.22
N SER A 212 -0.75 8.90 -7.38
CA SER A 212 -1.59 8.45 -8.50
C SER A 212 -3.01 8.21 -7.99
N PRO A 213 -4.01 9.02 -8.38
CA PRO A 213 -5.42 8.74 -8.15
C PRO A 213 -5.87 7.61 -9.09
N LEU A 214 -6.23 6.45 -8.53
CA LEU A 214 -6.61 5.26 -9.29
C LEU A 214 -8.05 4.86 -8.99
N GLY A 215 -8.92 5.00 -9.98
CA GLY A 215 -10.33 4.61 -9.90
C GLY A 215 -10.53 3.11 -10.08
N ILE A 216 -11.67 2.62 -9.60
CA ILE A 216 -12.21 1.30 -9.95
C ILE A 216 -13.35 1.55 -10.94
N ASN A 217 -13.13 1.17 -12.19
CA ASN A 217 -14.16 1.17 -13.25
C ASN A 217 -14.82 -0.21 -13.32
#